data_74794ba1b4d3c731e95d0f66dcbd34f4
#
_entry.id   74794ba1b4d3c731e95d0f66dcbd34f4
#
_cell.length_a   1.000
_cell.length_b   1.000
_cell.length_c   1.000
_cell.angle_alpha   90.00
_cell.angle_beta   90.00
_cell.angle_gamma   90.00
#
_symmetry.space_group_name_H-M   'P 1'
#
loop_
_entity.id
_entity.type
_entity.pdbx_description
1 polymer ?
#
loop_
_entity_poly.entity_id
_entity_poly.type
_entity_poly.pdbx_seq_one_letter_code
_entity_poly.pdbx_strand_id
1 'polypeptide(L)'
;MLVERDARVGVVLMNRPKQLNALSGELMGAVVGALEELDNDPEIRAIVLGGGERAFAAGADITELASGTPISLYESRRIDQWDTIRGLRTPVVAAVSGFCLGGGCELAMLCDLIVASETAKFGQPEINLGVLPGAGGTQRLTRAVGKAIAMDMILTGRTLGAREALGLGLVARVVAKEAWLDEAKRAAREIAAKGPIAVRLAKEAVDNAFEAPLSVGVEFERR
;
A
#
# COMPACT_ATOMS: atom_id res chain seq x y z
N MET A 1 -10.59 13.08 -1.58
CA MET A 1 -10.62 11.80 -0.86
C MET A 1 -12.04 11.51 -0.42
N LEU A 2 -12.46 10.25 -0.42
CA LEU A 2 -13.77 9.79 0.08
C LEU A 2 -13.52 8.82 1.23
N VAL A 3 -14.28 8.96 2.32
CA VAL A 3 -14.20 8.06 3.48
C VAL A 3 -15.61 7.56 3.78
N GLU A 4 -15.75 6.24 3.85
CA GLU A 4 -17.03 5.57 4.11
C GLU A 4 -16.84 4.57 5.26
N ARG A 5 -17.92 4.27 5.98
CA ARG A 5 -17.98 3.19 6.96
C ARG A 5 -18.95 2.12 6.48
N ASP A 6 -18.47 0.90 6.42
CA ASP A 6 -19.23 -0.29 6.06
C ASP A 6 -19.18 -1.27 7.24
N ALA A 7 -20.13 -1.12 8.16
CA ALA A 7 -20.14 -1.83 9.44
C ALA A 7 -18.80 -1.64 10.21
N ARG A 8 -17.99 -2.70 10.30
CA ARG A 8 -16.68 -2.69 10.99
C ARG A 8 -15.50 -2.47 10.04
N VAL A 9 -15.76 -2.03 8.82
CA VAL A 9 -14.75 -1.76 7.81
C VAL A 9 -14.76 -0.28 7.47
N GLY A 10 -13.60 0.38 7.62
CA GLY A 10 -13.37 1.71 7.08
C GLY A 10 -12.96 1.61 5.61
N VAL A 11 -13.47 2.49 4.75
CA VAL A 11 -13.10 2.54 3.33
C VAL A 11 -12.60 3.94 3.01
N VAL A 12 -11.34 4.02 2.57
CA VAL A 12 -10.67 5.27 2.18
C VAL A 12 -10.36 5.20 0.68
N LEU A 13 -10.91 6.12 -0.10
CA LEU A 13 -10.66 6.18 -1.54
C LEU A 13 -9.98 7.49 -1.91
N MET A 14 -8.79 7.39 -2.46
CA MET A 14 -8.10 8.53 -3.08
C MET A 14 -8.91 9.01 -4.28
N ASN A 15 -9.15 10.33 -4.38
CA ASN A 15 -10.02 10.89 -5.40
C ASN A 15 -9.41 12.15 -6.06
N ARG A 16 -8.29 11.95 -6.78
CA ARG A 16 -7.67 12.91 -7.69
C ARG A 16 -7.57 12.30 -9.11
N PRO A 17 -8.71 11.99 -9.77
CA PRO A 17 -8.72 11.18 -11.00
C PRO A 17 -8.00 11.87 -12.17
N LYS A 18 -7.99 13.20 -12.23
CA LYS A 18 -7.29 13.96 -13.28
C LYS A 18 -5.76 13.80 -13.18
N GLN A 19 -5.24 13.64 -12.00
CA GLN A 19 -3.81 13.42 -11.71
C GLN A 19 -3.48 11.94 -11.47
N LEU A 20 -4.39 11.01 -11.82
CA LEU A 20 -4.22 9.57 -11.57
C LEU A 20 -3.83 9.26 -10.12
N ASN A 21 -4.39 10.01 -9.16
CA ASN A 21 -4.09 9.93 -7.74
C ASN A 21 -2.59 10.11 -7.40
N ALA A 22 -1.86 10.94 -8.16
CA ALA A 22 -0.49 11.29 -7.82
C ALA A 22 -0.41 11.78 -6.37
N LEU A 23 0.55 11.24 -5.62
CA LEU A 23 0.73 11.43 -4.18
C LEU A 23 1.40 12.78 -3.92
N SER A 24 0.58 13.83 -3.77
CA SER A 24 1.01 15.12 -3.22
C SER A 24 1.06 15.07 -1.70
N GLY A 25 1.77 16.01 -1.08
CA GLY A 25 1.79 16.16 0.38
C GLY A 25 0.40 16.32 0.98
N GLU A 26 -0.50 17.06 0.30
CA GLU A 26 -1.90 17.23 0.70
C GLU A 26 -2.67 15.89 0.67
N LEU A 27 -2.56 15.13 -0.43
CA LEU A 27 -3.24 13.84 -0.53
C LEU A 27 -2.72 12.85 0.50
N MET A 28 -1.39 12.76 0.66
CA MET A 28 -0.78 11.87 1.66
C MET A 28 -1.19 12.25 3.08
N GLY A 29 -1.19 13.54 3.42
CA GLY A 29 -1.68 14.02 4.73
C GLY A 29 -3.14 13.65 4.98
N ALA A 30 -3.99 13.79 3.96
CA ALA A 30 -5.39 13.38 4.04
C ALA A 30 -5.56 11.86 4.20
N VAL A 31 -4.76 11.05 3.47
CA VAL A 31 -4.77 9.58 3.60
C VAL A 31 -4.34 9.17 5.00
N VAL A 32 -3.22 9.69 5.50
CA VAL A 32 -2.72 9.39 6.84
C VAL A 32 -3.76 9.75 7.90
N GLY A 33 -4.30 10.97 7.86
CA GLY A 33 -5.29 11.40 8.85
C GLY A 33 -6.54 10.51 8.87
N ALA A 34 -7.03 10.09 7.70
CA ALA A 34 -8.17 9.18 7.62
C ALA A 34 -7.84 7.77 8.15
N LEU A 35 -6.64 7.26 7.83
CA LEU A 35 -6.22 5.95 8.31
C LEU A 35 -6.02 5.95 9.83
N GLU A 36 -5.41 7.01 10.40
CA GLU A 36 -5.26 7.17 11.85
C GLU A 36 -6.61 7.29 12.57
N GLU A 37 -7.56 8.07 12.01
CA GLU A 37 -8.91 8.18 12.57
C GLU A 37 -9.58 6.80 12.65
N LEU A 38 -9.51 6.02 11.57
CA LEU A 38 -10.08 4.68 11.51
C LEU A 38 -9.33 3.67 12.39
N ASP A 39 -8.01 3.76 12.52
CA ASP A 39 -7.20 2.89 13.40
C ASP A 39 -7.50 3.14 14.87
N ASN A 40 -7.85 4.37 15.24
CA ASN A 40 -8.21 4.75 16.61
C ASN A 40 -9.71 4.52 16.94
N ASP A 41 -10.54 4.20 15.97
CA ASP A 41 -11.94 3.88 16.18
C ASP A 41 -12.09 2.40 16.63
N PRO A 42 -12.56 2.13 17.87
CA PRO A 42 -12.70 0.77 18.39
C PRO A 42 -13.71 -0.09 17.63
N GLU A 43 -14.63 0.51 16.88
CA GLU A 43 -15.61 -0.20 16.07
C GLU A 43 -15.03 -0.66 14.74
N ILE A 44 -13.94 -0.05 14.25
CA ILE A 44 -13.27 -0.42 13.00
C ILE A 44 -12.26 -1.55 13.25
N ARG A 45 -12.35 -2.60 12.46
CA ARG A 45 -11.52 -3.82 12.59
C ARG A 45 -10.72 -4.18 11.35
N ALA A 46 -11.00 -3.52 10.22
CA ALA A 46 -10.23 -3.59 9.01
C ALA A 46 -10.45 -2.32 8.19
N ILE A 47 -9.49 -1.95 7.36
CA ILE A 47 -9.55 -0.78 6.50
C ILE A 47 -9.32 -1.21 5.06
N VAL A 48 -10.05 -0.61 4.11
CA VAL A 48 -9.78 -0.70 2.68
C VAL A 48 -9.20 0.63 2.23
N LEU A 49 -8.02 0.62 1.61
CA LEU A 49 -7.43 1.78 0.95
C LEU A 49 -7.49 1.56 -0.56
N GLY A 50 -8.15 2.44 -1.29
CA GLY A 50 -8.31 2.34 -2.73
C GLY A 50 -8.09 3.65 -3.46
N GLY A 51 -8.07 3.54 -4.79
CA GLY A 51 -8.06 4.68 -5.70
C GLY A 51 -9.27 4.66 -6.63
N GLY A 52 -9.05 4.99 -7.89
CA GLY A 52 -10.06 4.87 -8.96
C GLY A 52 -9.79 3.69 -9.89
N GLU A 53 -10.71 3.44 -10.82
CA GLU A 53 -10.56 2.36 -11.81
C GLU A 53 -9.29 2.50 -12.67
N ARG A 54 -8.89 3.73 -13.00
CA ARG A 54 -7.74 4.02 -13.87
C ARG A 54 -6.41 3.98 -13.15
N ALA A 55 -6.42 4.29 -11.86
CA ALA A 55 -5.22 4.30 -11.03
C ALA A 55 -5.57 4.16 -9.55
N PHE A 56 -4.84 3.29 -8.88
CA PHE A 56 -4.69 3.35 -7.44
C PHE A 56 -3.92 4.63 -7.09
N ALA A 57 -2.65 4.73 -7.52
CA ALA A 57 -1.85 5.95 -7.52
C ALA A 57 -0.70 5.81 -8.52
N ALA A 58 -0.47 6.85 -9.33
CA ALA A 58 0.55 6.82 -10.39
C ALA A 58 1.96 7.24 -9.93
N GLY A 59 2.17 7.37 -8.63
CA GLY A 59 3.45 7.76 -8.05
C GLY A 59 3.41 9.10 -7.34
N ALA A 60 4.57 9.65 -7.00
CA ALA A 60 4.69 10.96 -6.40
C ALA A 60 4.21 12.06 -7.36
N ASP A 61 3.71 13.16 -6.82
CA ASP A 61 3.36 14.34 -7.63
C ASP A 61 4.65 15.03 -8.12
N ILE A 62 4.95 14.81 -9.41
CA ILE A 62 6.22 15.28 -10.02
C ILE A 62 6.31 16.81 -10.00
N THR A 63 5.17 17.51 -10.11
CA THR A 63 5.15 18.98 -10.07
C THR A 63 5.63 19.49 -8.71
N GLU A 64 5.20 18.83 -7.65
CA GLU A 64 5.60 19.15 -6.30
C GLU A 64 7.07 18.79 -6.02
N LEU A 65 7.53 17.64 -6.53
CA LEU A 65 8.94 17.25 -6.43
C LEU A 65 9.86 18.23 -7.17
N ALA A 66 9.49 18.65 -8.36
CA ALA A 66 10.28 19.57 -9.19
C ALA A 66 10.40 20.97 -8.60
N SER A 67 9.43 21.40 -7.78
CA SER A 67 9.45 22.71 -7.10
C SER A 67 10.23 22.70 -5.76
N GLY A 68 10.53 21.51 -5.23
CA GLY A 68 11.22 21.36 -3.95
C GLY A 68 12.74 21.43 -4.09
N THR A 69 13.40 21.98 -3.07
CA THR A 69 14.85 21.83 -2.88
C THR A 69 15.13 20.55 -2.07
N PRO A 70 16.35 19.97 -2.14
CA PRO A 70 16.72 18.85 -1.28
C PRO A 70 16.47 19.13 0.21
N ILE A 71 16.73 20.34 0.65
CA ILE A 71 16.52 20.75 2.04
C ILE A 71 15.02 20.80 2.37
N SER A 72 14.19 21.45 1.53
CA SER A 72 12.74 21.53 1.78
C SER A 72 12.06 20.15 1.73
N LEU A 73 12.53 19.24 0.87
CA LEU A 73 12.03 17.88 0.83
C LEU A 73 12.42 17.09 2.09
N TYR A 74 13.63 17.28 2.60
CA TYR A 74 14.08 16.67 3.86
C TYR A 74 13.27 17.22 5.07
N GLU A 75 13.09 18.54 5.15
CA GLU A 75 12.36 19.19 6.24
C GLU A 75 10.84 18.95 6.19
N SER A 76 10.30 18.57 5.04
CA SER A 76 8.85 18.33 4.86
C SER A 76 8.29 17.17 5.67
N ARG A 77 9.15 16.38 6.34
CA ARG A 77 8.77 15.20 7.14
C ARG A 77 7.86 14.22 6.42
N ARG A 78 7.92 14.18 5.08
CA ARG A 78 7.11 13.27 4.26
C ARG A 78 7.33 11.81 4.62
N ILE A 79 8.55 11.47 5.06
CA ILE A 79 8.90 10.11 5.49
C ILE A 79 8.08 9.70 6.71
N ASP A 80 7.79 10.62 7.63
CA ASP A 80 6.98 10.34 8.83
C ASP A 80 5.58 9.81 8.47
N GLN A 81 5.01 10.29 7.36
CA GLN A 81 3.70 9.82 6.87
C GLN A 81 3.71 8.32 6.52
N TRP A 82 4.80 7.84 5.93
CA TRP A 82 4.98 6.43 5.60
C TRP A 82 5.16 5.58 6.87
N ASP A 83 5.91 6.09 7.84
CA ASP A 83 6.09 5.42 9.13
C ASP A 83 4.78 5.35 9.92
N THR A 84 3.94 6.38 9.85
CA THR A 84 2.60 6.35 10.45
C THR A 84 1.75 5.23 9.85
N ILE A 85 1.71 5.10 8.51
CA ILE A 85 0.95 4.03 7.84
C ILE A 85 1.50 2.66 8.23
N ARG A 86 2.83 2.50 8.29
CA ARG A 86 3.48 1.27 8.74
C ARG A 86 3.10 0.89 10.17
N GLY A 87 2.87 1.88 11.03
CA GLY A 87 2.53 1.69 12.45
C GLY A 87 1.06 1.38 12.74
N LEU A 88 0.18 1.34 11.74
CA LEU A 88 -1.24 1.06 11.94
C LEU A 88 -1.45 -0.36 12.50
N ARG A 89 -2.29 -0.45 13.54
CA ARG A 89 -2.63 -1.73 14.19
C ARG A 89 -3.76 -2.46 13.49
N THR A 90 -4.67 -1.70 12.88
CA THR A 90 -5.82 -2.22 12.14
C THR A 90 -5.35 -2.67 10.75
N PRO A 91 -5.67 -3.90 10.32
CA PRO A 91 -5.29 -4.37 9.00
C PRO A 91 -5.83 -3.51 7.87
N VAL A 92 -4.98 -3.26 6.88
CA VAL A 92 -5.30 -2.47 5.69
C VAL A 92 -5.25 -3.34 4.44
N VAL A 93 -6.32 -3.36 3.68
CA VAL A 93 -6.43 -4.03 2.39
C VAL A 93 -6.31 -2.99 1.28
N ALA A 94 -5.27 -3.06 0.47
CA ALA A 94 -5.16 -2.24 -0.74
C ALA A 94 -6.08 -2.78 -1.83
N ALA A 95 -6.98 -1.92 -2.30
CA ALA A 95 -7.86 -2.17 -3.44
C ALA A 95 -7.26 -1.50 -4.68
N VAL A 96 -6.64 -2.27 -5.56
CA VAL A 96 -5.82 -1.76 -6.67
C VAL A 96 -6.49 -1.99 -8.01
N SER A 97 -6.73 -0.92 -8.77
CA SER A 97 -7.11 -0.98 -10.18
C SER A 97 -6.27 -0.01 -11.01
N GLY A 98 -5.96 -0.38 -12.27
CA GLY A 98 -5.16 0.44 -13.15
C GLY A 98 -3.73 0.66 -12.65
N PHE A 99 -3.21 1.87 -12.75
CA PHE A 99 -1.82 2.18 -12.40
C PHE A 99 -1.57 2.19 -10.89
N CYS A 100 -0.56 1.46 -10.47
CA CYS A 100 -0.02 1.40 -9.12
C CYS A 100 1.50 1.50 -9.23
N LEU A 101 2.02 2.72 -9.36
CA LEU A 101 3.40 2.98 -9.79
C LEU A 101 4.16 3.81 -8.76
N GLY A 102 5.47 3.58 -8.66
CA GLY A 102 6.36 4.33 -7.79
C GLY A 102 5.83 4.39 -6.35
N GLY A 103 5.74 5.60 -5.77
CA GLY A 103 5.15 5.80 -4.45
C GLY A 103 3.76 5.16 -4.28
N GLY A 104 2.94 5.06 -5.35
CA GLY A 104 1.67 4.35 -5.31
C GLY A 104 1.84 2.85 -5.08
N CYS A 105 2.85 2.24 -5.72
CA CYS A 105 3.20 0.83 -5.48
C CYS A 105 3.80 0.64 -4.08
N GLU A 106 4.60 1.59 -3.60
CA GLU A 106 5.13 1.60 -2.25
C GLU A 106 4.01 1.66 -1.21
N LEU A 107 3.00 2.52 -1.44
CA LEU A 107 1.81 2.62 -0.58
C LEU A 107 0.98 1.33 -0.57
N ALA A 108 0.79 0.70 -1.73
CA ALA A 108 0.09 -0.59 -1.79
C ALA A 108 0.86 -1.69 -1.05
N MET A 109 2.21 -1.71 -1.13
CA MET A 109 3.06 -2.66 -0.41
C MET A 109 3.18 -2.39 1.10
N LEU A 110 2.77 -1.23 1.58
CA LEU A 110 2.61 -0.94 3.01
C LEU A 110 1.33 -1.52 3.59
N CYS A 111 0.33 -1.79 2.74
CA CYS A 111 -0.88 -2.46 3.17
C CYS A 111 -0.63 -3.95 3.40
N ASP A 112 -1.43 -4.57 4.25
CA ASP A 112 -1.25 -5.97 4.66
C ASP A 112 -1.68 -6.98 3.59
N LEU A 113 -2.58 -6.57 2.70
CA LEU A 113 -3.12 -7.40 1.64
C LEU A 113 -3.37 -6.57 0.39
N ILE A 114 -2.98 -7.06 -0.79
CA ILE A 114 -3.31 -6.41 -2.06
C ILE A 114 -4.35 -7.26 -2.80
N VAL A 115 -5.50 -6.65 -3.06
CA VAL A 115 -6.53 -7.15 -3.98
C VAL A 115 -6.48 -6.32 -5.25
N ALA A 116 -6.26 -6.94 -6.38
CA ALA A 116 -6.08 -6.25 -7.65
C ALA A 116 -7.16 -6.58 -8.68
N SER A 117 -7.54 -5.59 -9.48
CA SER A 117 -8.24 -5.88 -10.73
C SER A 117 -7.27 -6.51 -11.74
N GLU A 118 -7.81 -7.26 -12.71
CA GLU A 118 -7.01 -7.81 -13.82
C GLU A 118 -6.32 -6.74 -14.68
N THR A 119 -6.78 -5.47 -14.58
CA THR A 119 -6.19 -4.33 -15.30
C THR A 119 -5.05 -3.66 -14.54
N ALA A 120 -4.79 -4.06 -13.30
CA ALA A 120 -3.76 -3.44 -12.45
C ALA A 120 -2.35 -3.63 -13.03
N LYS A 121 -1.55 -2.58 -12.91
CA LYS A 121 -0.14 -2.56 -13.30
C LYS A 121 0.70 -2.02 -12.16
N PHE A 122 1.67 -2.82 -11.73
CA PHE A 122 2.58 -2.52 -10.63
C PHE A 122 3.97 -2.20 -11.16
N GLY A 123 4.65 -1.20 -10.60
CA GLY A 123 6.00 -0.87 -11.02
C GLY A 123 6.69 0.14 -10.13
N GLN A 124 8.02 0.22 -10.29
CA GLN A 124 8.89 1.20 -9.63
C GLN A 124 9.71 1.93 -10.72
N PRO A 125 9.06 2.84 -11.50
CA PRO A 125 9.68 3.45 -12.67
C PRO A 125 10.50 4.70 -12.35
N GLU A 126 10.88 4.94 -11.10
CA GLU A 126 11.59 6.13 -10.63
C GLU A 126 12.91 6.35 -11.37
N ILE A 127 13.54 5.28 -11.86
CA ILE A 127 14.77 5.34 -12.65
C ILE A 127 14.62 6.20 -13.92
N ASN A 128 13.42 6.28 -14.50
CA ASN A 128 13.13 7.13 -15.65
C ASN A 128 13.21 8.63 -15.31
N LEU A 129 13.18 8.98 -14.03
CA LEU A 129 13.35 10.34 -13.51
C LEU A 129 14.75 10.57 -12.94
N GLY A 130 15.67 9.59 -13.06
CA GLY A 130 17.01 9.67 -12.51
C GLY A 130 17.09 9.54 -10.99
N VAL A 131 16.06 8.99 -10.36
CA VAL A 131 16.00 8.76 -8.90
C VAL A 131 15.69 7.29 -8.61
N LEU A 132 15.76 6.90 -7.34
CA LEU A 132 15.38 5.56 -6.88
C LEU A 132 14.09 5.63 -6.05
N PRO A 133 13.37 4.49 -5.86
CA PRO A 133 12.26 4.40 -4.93
C PRO A 133 12.69 4.81 -3.52
N GLY A 134 11.92 5.70 -2.86
CA GLY A 134 12.33 6.34 -1.61
C GLY A 134 11.48 5.98 -0.38
N ALA A 135 10.36 5.27 -0.56
CA ALA A 135 9.44 4.92 0.52
C ALA A 135 9.37 3.39 0.79
N GLY A 136 10.47 2.68 0.50
CA GLY A 136 10.63 1.26 0.77
C GLY A 136 10.43 0.35 -0.44
N GLY A 137 10.24 0.91 -1.64
CA GLY A 137 10.02 0.14 -2.87
C GLY A 137 11.14 -0.86 -3.16
N THR A 138 12.40 -0.47 -3.04
CA THR A 138 13.53 -1.38 -3.24
C THR A 138 13.54 -2.54 -2.22
N GLN A 139 13.06 -2.30 -1.01
CA GLN A 139 13.11 -3.28 0.07
C GLN A 139 11.91 -4.23 0.06
N ARG A 140 10.69 -3.68 -0.01
CA ARG A 140 9.45 -4.48 0.01
C ARG A 140 9.28 -5.27 -1.28
N LEU A 141 9.52 -4.64 -2.45
CA LEU A 141 9.42 -5.33 -3.73
C LEU A 141 10.39 -6.52 -3.80
N THR A 142 11.66 -6.31 -3.41
CA THR A 142 12.65 -7.39 -3.42
C THR A 142 12.26 -8.57 -2.54
N ARG A 143 11.64 -8.29 -1.38
CA ARG A 143 11.15 -9.34 -0.48
C ARG A 143 9.92 -10.08 -1.05
N ALA A 144 9.06 -9.37 -1.75
CA ALA A 144 7.85 -9.94 -2.34
C ALA A 144 8.15 -10.80 -3.59
N VAL A 145 8.94 -10.29 -4.55
CA VAL A 145 9.10 -10.92 -5.87
C VAL A 145 10.49 -11.52 -6.11
N GLY A 146 11.38 -11.40 -5.15
CA GLY A 146 12.77 -11.83 -5.27
C GLY A 146 13.67 -10.85 -6.04
N LYS A 147 15.00 -11.00 -5.84
CA LYS A 147 16.00 -10.06 -6.35
C LYS A 147 15.97 -9.90 -7.87
N ALA A 148 15.84 -10.99 -8.62
CA ALA A 148 15.94 -10.95 -10.08
C ALA A 148 14.83 -10.09 -10.71
N ILE A 149 13.59 -10.30 -10.28
CA ILE A 149 12.43 -9.56 -10.77
C ILE A 149 12.45 -8.11 -10.27
N ALA A 150 12.81 -7.89 -9.00
CA ALA A 150 12.92 -6.53 -8.45
C ALA A 150 13.98 -5.70 -9.20
N MET A 151 15.16 -6.29 -9.50
CA MET A 151 16.20 -5.63 -10.28
C MET A 151 15.72 -5.27 -11.68
N ASP A 152 15.05 -6.20 -12.36
CA ASP A 152 14.51 -5.96 -13.69
C ASP A 152 13.50 -4.80 -13.66
N MET A 153 12.55 -4.80 -12.72
CA MET A 153 11.57 -3.73 -12.58
C MET A 153 12.19 -2.37 -12.25
N ILE A 154 13.10 -2.33 -11.29
CA ILE A 154 13.67 -1.07 -10.78
C ILE A 154 14.68 -0.48 -11.79
N LEU A 155 15.53 -1.31 -12.40
CA LEU A 155 16.57 -0.81 -13.29
C LEU A 155 16.09 -0.51 -14.71
N THR A 156 15.02 -1.17 -15.16
CA THR A 156 14.45 -0.94 -16.51
C THR A 156 13.19 -0.08 -16.49
N GLY A 157 12.56 0.08 -15.31
CA GLY A 157 11.28 0.76 -15.19
C GLY A 157 10.08 -0.05 -15.71
N ARG A 158 10.26 -1.37 -15.98
CA ARG A 158 9.15 -2.20 -16.46
C ARG A 158 8.08 -2.40 -15.39
N THR A 159 6.88 -2.71 -15.83
CA THR A 159 5.74 -2.99 -14.94
C THR A 159 5.33 -4.46 -14.99
N LEU A 160 4.74 -4.95 -13.89
CA LEU A 160 4.06 -6.24 -13.81
C LEU A 160 2.56 -6.05 -14.07
N GLY A 161 1.95 -6.94 -14.83
CA GLY A 161 0.50 -7.08 -14.87
C GLY A 161 -0.02 -7.81 -13.63
N ALA A 162 -1.33 -7.69 -13.35
CA ALA A 162 -1.95 -8.26 -12.15
C ALA A 162 -1.71 -9.77 -11.98
N ARG A 163 -1.83 -10.55 -13.06
CA ARG A 163 -1.63 -12.01 -13.00
C ARG A 163 -0.17 -12.40 -12.77
N GLU A 164 0.77 -11.64 -13.35
CA GLU A 164 2.20 -11.82 -13.10
C GLU A 164 2.52 -11.49 -11.63
N ALA A 165 2.00 -10.37 -11.13
CA ALA A 165 2.15 -9.96 -9.73
C ALA A 165 1.58 -10.98 -8.73
N LEU A 166 0.44 -11.62 -9.06
CA LEU A 166 -0.12 -12.73 -8.29
C LEU A 166 0.82 -13.95 -8.29
N GLY A 167 1.32 -14.34 -9.46
CA GLY A 167 2.23 -15.48 -9.58
C GLY A 167 3.56 -15.31 -8.85
N LEU A 168 3.98 -14.06 -8.64
CA LEU A 168 5.20 -13.70 -7.92
C LEU A 168 4.99 -13.44 -6.41
N GLY A 169 3.75 -13.43 -5.93
CA GLY A 169 3.45 -13.22 -4.51
C GLY A 169 3.32 -11.75 -4.08
N LEU A 170 3.35 -10.80 -5.01
CA LEU A 170 3.11 -9.38 -4.70
C LEU A 170 1.63 -9.10 -4.42
N VAL A 171 0.72 -9.81 -5.09
CA VAL A 171 -0.73 -9.64 -5.00
C VAL A 171 -1.36 -10.92 -4.46
N ALA A 172 -2.30 -10.80 -3.53
CA ALA A 172 -2.96 -11.95 -2.93
C ALA A 172 -4.18 -12.44 -3.72
N ARG A 173 -4.90 -11.53 -4.40
CA ARG A 173 -6.12 -11.84 -5.16
C ARG A 173 -6.19 -11.00 -6.42
N VAL A 174 -6.60 -11.62 -7.55
CA VAL A 174 -6.88 -10.92 -8.81
C VAL A 174 -8.30 -11.25 -9.23
N VAL A 175 -9.08 -10.23 -9.54
CA VAL A 175 -10.48 -10.32 -9.93
C VAL A 175 -10.77 -9.52 -11.21
N ALA A 176 -11.95 -9.71 -11.78
CA ALA A 176 -12.44 -8.92 -12.92
C ALA A 176 -12.43 -7.41 -12.57
N LYS A 177 -12.29 -6.60 -13.61
CA LYS A 177 -12.16 -5.13 -13.46
C LYS A 177 -13.25 -4.51 -12.60
N GLU A 178 -14.48 -4.97 -12.74
CA GLU A 178 -15.65 -4.41 -12.05
C GLU A 178 -15.75 -4.82 -10.57
N ALA A 179 -15.05 -5.89 -10.18
CA ALA A 179 -15.20 -6.52 -8.86
C ALA A 179 -14.11 -6.12 -7.85
N TRP A 180 -13.11 -5.35 -8.25
CA TRP A 180 -11.90 -5.09 -7.45
C TRP A 180 -12.19 -4.48 -6.07
N LEU A 181 -13.07 -3.49 -6.00
CA LEU A 181 -13.39 -2.81 -4.76
C LEU A 181 -14.27 -3.68 -3.85
N ASP A 182 -15.26 -4.35 -4.42
CA ASP A 182 -16.16 -5.25 -3.68
C ASP A 182 -15.41 -6.45 -3.11
N GLU A 183 -14.45 -6.99 -3.86
CA GLU A 183 -13.58 -8.07 -3.37
C GLU A 183 -12.66 -7.61 -2.24
N ALA A 184 -12.09 -6.40 -2.32
CA ALA A 184 -11.30 -5.83 -1.23
C ALA A 184 -12.16 -5.60 0.03
N LYS A 185 -13.37 -5.05 -0.14
CA LYS A 185 -14.34 -4.92 0.95
C LYS A 185 -14.74 -6.28 1.54
N ARG A 186 -14.90 -7.31 0.69
CA ARG A 186 -15.18 -8.68 1.13
C ARG A 186 -14.04 -9.24 1.97
N ALA A 187 -12.79 -9.09 1.51
CA ALA A 187 -11.61 -9.50 2.26
C ALA A 187 -11.52 -8.78 3.62
N ALA A 188 -11.75 -7.47 3.64
CA ALA A 188 -11.75 -6.69 4.87
C ALA A 188 -12.86 -7.13 5.85
N ARG A 189 -14.08 -7.46 5.36
CA ARG A 189 -15.15 -8.00 6.21
C ARG A 189 -14.80 -9.38 6.77
N GLU A 190 -14.13 -10.24 5.98
CA GLU A 190 -13.63 -11.55 6.46
C GLU A 190 -12.63 -11.38 7.62
N ILE A 191 -11.71 -10.39 7.52
CA ILE A 191 -10.77 -10.03 8.59
C ILE A 191 -11.54 -9.47 9.79
N ALA A 192 -12.42 -8.50 9.57
CA ALA A 192 -13.18 -7.82 10.63
C ALA A 192 -14.12 -8.75 11.42
N ALA A 193 -14.48 -9.92 10.85
CA ALA A 193 -15.28 -10.95 11.51
C ALA A 193 -14.45 -11.81 12.50
N LYS A 194 -13.12 -11.71 12.50
CA LYS A 194 -12.22 -12.45 13.40
C LYS A 194 -12.02 -11.73 14.72
N GLY A 195 -11.39 -12.40 15.70
CA GLY A 195 -11.03 -11.80 16.98
C GLY A 195 -10.00 -10.67 16.80
N PRO A 196 -10.32 -9.42 17.16
CA PRO A 196 -9.48 -8.27 16.80
C PRO A 196 -8.08 -8.33 17.42
N ILE A 197 -7.93 -8.84 18.62
CA ILE A 197 -6.61 -9.01 19.27
C ILE A 197 -5.76 -10.01 18.48
N ALA A 198 -6.32 -11.18 18.16
CA ALA A 198 -5.60 -12.19 17.40
C ALA A 198 -5.17 -11.70 16.01
N VAL A 199 -6.03 -10.93 15.33
CA VAL A 199 -5.72 -10.34 14.02
C VAL A 199 -4.55 -9.36 14.13
N ARG A 200 -4.54 -8.46 15.11
CA ARG A 200 -3.44 -7.51 15.34
C ARG A 200 -2.13 -8.22 15.63
N LEU A 201 -2.15 -9.19 16.54
CA LEU A 201 -0.95 -9.96 16.87
C LEU A 201 -0.44 -10.77 15.68
N ALA A 202 -1.32 -11.36 14.87
CA ALA A 202 -0.94 -12.06 13.66
C ALA A 202 -0.29 -11.13 12.62
N LYS A 203 -0.84 -9.91 12.42
CA LYS A 203 -0.22 -8.88 11.57
C LYS A 203 1.19 -8.55 12.06
N GLU A 204 1.34 -8.20 13.34
CA GLU A 204 2.64 -7.88 13.94
C GLU A 204 3.64 -9.04 13.78
N ALA A 205 3.21 -10.29 14.01
CA ALA A 205 4.06 -11.46 13.86
C ALA A 205 4.55 -11.68 12.43
N VAL A 206 3.67 -11.48 11.45
CA VAL A 206 4.03 -11.57 10.01
C VAL A 206 4.98 -10.44 9.61
N ASP A 207 4.72 -9.20 10.03
CA ASP A 207 5.61 -8.06 9.76
C ASP A 207 6.99 -8.28 10.38
N ASN A 208 7.04 -8.83 11.60
CA ASN A 208 8.29 -9.13 12.30
C ASN A 208 9.13 -10.22 11.59
N ALA A 209 8.53 -11.06 10.75
CA ALA A 209 9.28 -12.06 9.97
C ALA A 209 10.27 -11.42 8.98
N PHE A 210 10.09 -10.16 8.62
CA PHE A 210 11.00 -9.41 7.74
C PHE A 210 12.04 -8.58 8.50
N GLU A 211 11.92 -8.47 9.83
CA GLU A 211 12.76 -7.61 10.67
C GLU A 211 13.64 -8.41 11.63
N ALA A 212 13.28 -9.66 11.94
CA ALA A 212 13.95 -10.46 12.97
C ALA A 212 14.43 -11.83 12.48
N PRO A 213 15.46 -12.43 13.11
CA PRO A 213 15.82 -13.84 12.91
C PRO A 213 14.64 -14.77 13.25
N LEU A 214 14.55 -15.92 12.57
CA LEU A 214 13.46 -16.88 12.75
C LEU A 214 13.21 -17.24 14.23
N SER A 215 14.27 -17.48 15.01
CA SER A 215 14.14 -17.85 16.43
C SER A 215 13.47 -16.75 17.26
N VAL A 216 13.77 -15.49 16.97
CA VAL A 216 13.16 -14.33 17.63
C VAL A 216 11.70 -14.16 17.21
N GLY A 217 11.39 -14.32 15.91
CA GLY A 217 10.01 -14.30 15.41
C GLY A 217 9.14 -15.38 16.03
N VAL A 218 9.64 -16.63 16.11
CA VAL A 218 8.92 -17.75 16.77
C VAL A 218 8.71 -17.51 18.26
N GLU A 219 9.65 -16.86 18.94
CA GLU A 219 9.48 -16.47 20.35
C GLU A 219 8.41 -15.38 20.51
N PHE A 220 8.33 -14.43 19.56
CA PHE A 220 7.30 -13.41 19.54
C PHE A 220 5.88 -14.01 19.45
N GLU A 221 5.66 -15.02 18.60
CA GLU A 221 4.36 -15.70 18.44
C GLU A 221 3.84 -16.36 19.73
N ARG A 222 4.71 -16.65 20.71
CA ARG A 222 4.38 -17.35 21.95
C ARG A 222 3.97 -16.41 23.09
N ARG A 223 4.02 -15.10 22.88
CA ARG A 223 3.62 -14.08 23.86
C ARG A 223 2.14 -13.77 23.77
#